data_da195f399251fbe41562460b6916ae08
#
_entry.id   da195f399251fbe41562460b6916ae08
#
_cell.length_a   1.000
_cell.length_b   1.000
_cell.length_c   1.000
_cell.angle_alpha   90.00
_cell.angle_beta   90.00
_cell.angle_gamma   90.00
#
_symmetry.space_group_name_H-M   'P 1'
#
loop_
_entity.id
_entity.type
_entity.pdbx_description
1 polymer ?
#
loop_
_entity_poly.entity_id
_entity_poly.type
_entity_poly.pdbx_seq_one_letter_code
_entity_poly.pdbx_strand_id
1 'polypeptide(L)'
;NGQPSVVASLLFAALLLVIGLLNFFVFTIMDTKFDKQLVAIGEATDMHDPEDEFHVSDLGKIFSSKMFWIIALLCVLYYSAIFPFQRFATNFLEETLMISNAEASGLFKWFPILAMVLTPFLGMFIDYKGKGASMMMVGAIIMVICHSIFAFVLPLYPSKTLALCTILVLGVSFSLVPASMWPSVPKII
;
A
#
# COMPACT_ATOMS: atom_id res chain seq x y z
N ASN A 1 4.44 -12.31 34.29
CA ASN A 1 3.19 -11.88 33.61
C ASN A 1 3.56 -10.95 32.45
N GLY A 2 4.03 -11.51 31.34
CA GLY A 2 4.49 -10.77 30.15
C GLY A 2 3.38 -10.64 29.08
N GLN A 3 2.20 -10.19 29.45
CA GLN A 3 1.22 -9.78 28.45
C GLN A 3 1.67 -8.41 27.92
N PRO A 4 1.90 -8.26 26.58
CA PRO A 4 2.16 -6.94 26.02
C PRO A 4 0.95 -6.07 26.33
N SER A 5 1.15 -4.98 27.06
CA SER A 5 0.03 -4.12 27.42
C SER A 5 -0.51 -3.48 26.15
N VAL A 6 -1.80 -3.63 25.87
CA VAL A 6 -2.50 -2.98 24.75
C VAL A 6 -2.22 -1.47 24.75
N VAL A 7 -2.10 -0.90 25.96
CA VAL A 7 -1.75 0.51 26.18
C VAL A 7 -0.37 0.85 25.61
N ALA A 8 0.65 0.01 25.81
CA ALA A 8 2.00 0.25 25.27
C ALA A 8 2.00 0.23 23.73
N SER A 9 1.26 -0.70 23.13
CA SER A 9 1.12 -0.76 21.66
C SER A 9 0.40 0.46 21.08
N LEU A 10 -0.65 0.94 21.76
CA LEU A 10 -1.37 2.15 21.36
C LEU A 10 -0.51 3.41 21.53
N LEU A 11 0.23 3.52 22.62
CA LEU A 11 1.16 4.63 22.84
C LEU A 11 2.29 4.65 21.80
N PHE A 12 2.83 3.49 21.45
CA PHE A 12 3.82 3.37 20.37
C PHE A 12 3.25 3.81 19.02
N ALA A 13 2.05 3.37 18.69
CA ALA A 13 1.37 3.80 17.46
C ALA A 13 1.09 5.32 17.45
N ALA A 14 0.65 5.87 18.58
CA ALA A 14 0.44 7.31 18.74
C ALA A 14 1.75 8.10 18.58
N LEU A 15 2.86 7.61 19.14
CA LEU A 15 4.18 8.22 18.97
C LEU A 15 4.61 8.26 17.50
N LEU A 16 4.41 7.16 16.76
CA LEU A 16 4.72 7.11 15.32
C LEU A 16 3.87 8.11 14.52
N LEU A 17 2.58 8.26 14.87
CA LEU A 17 1.71 9.24 14.24
C LEU A 17 2.17 10.68 14.51
N VAL A 18 2.61 10.98 15.73
CA VAL A 18 3.16 12.31 16.07
C VAL A 18 4.44 12.58 15.28
N ILE A 19 5.34 11.59 15.16
CA ILE A 19 6.55 11.71 14.33
C ILE A 19 6.18 11.95 12.86
N GLY A 20 5.19 11.22 12.34
CA GLY A 20 4.67 11.42 10.99
C GLY A 20 4.11 12.82 10.78
N LEU A 21 3.35 13.34 11.75
CA LEU A 21 2.80 14.70 11.72
C LEU A 21 3.92 15.75 11.71
N LEU A 22 4.92 15.60 12.57
CA LEU A 22 6.08 16.51 12.58
C LEU A 22 6.83 16.49 11.26
N ASN A 23 7.03 15.31 10.68
CA ASN A 23 7.65 15.18 9.36
C ASN A 23 6.83 15.87 8.26
N PHE A 24 5.49 15.76 8.32
CA PHE A 24 4.61 16.46 7.40
C PHE A 24 4.73 18.00 7.52
N PHE A 25 4.85 18.55 8.73
CA PHE A 25 5.11 19.97 8.92
C PHE A 25 6.45 20.41 8.31
N VAL A 26 7.51 19.61 8.52
CA VAL A 26 8.83 19.88 7.90
C VAL A 26 8.72 19.87 6.38
N PHE A 27 8.04 18.87 5.82
CA PHE A 27 7.79 18.77 4.38
C PHE A 27 7.07 20.03 3.86
N THR A 28 5.98 20.44 4.49
CA THR A 28 5.21 21.65 4.08
C THR A 28 6.07 22.92 4.10
N ILE A 29 6.94 23.07 5.11
CA ILE A 29 7.86 24.21 5.17
C ILE A 29 8.90 24.17 4.05
N MET A 30 9.43 22.98 3.75
CA MET A 30 10.41 22.80 2.66
C MET A 30 9.77 23.03 1.28
N ASP A 31 8.59 22.51 1.07
CA ASP A 31 7.80 22.66 -0.16
C ASP A 31 7.51 24.15 -0.44
N THR A 32 6.97 24.87 0.55
CA THR A 32 6.73 26.32 0.45
C THR A 32 8.03 27.13 0.17
N LYS A 33 9.18 26.68 0.70
CA LYS A 33 10.46 27.33 0.41
C LYS A 33 10.92 27.04 -1.02
N PHE A 34 10.73 25.82 -1.48
CA PHE A 34 11.08 25.39 -2.83
C PHE A 34 10.26 26.17 -3.86
N ASP A 35 8.95 26.29 -3.67
CA ASP A 35 8.07 27.08 -4.54
C ASP A 35 8.53 28.55 -4.63
N LYS A 36 8.87 29.16 -3.49
CA LYS A 36 9.41 30.54 -3.48
C LYS A 36 10.75 30.67 -4.23
N GLN A 37 11.59 29.64 -4.20
CA GLN A 37 12.84 29.63 -4.94
C GLN A 37 12.60 29.51 -6.44
N LEU A 38 11.67 28.63 -6.87
CA LEU A 38 11.29 28.49 -8.28
C LEU A 38 10.75 29.80 -8.86
N VAL A 39 9.89 30.50 -8.10
CA VAL A 39 9.41 31.83 -8.48
C VAL A 39 10.56 32.85 -8.60
N ALA A 40 11.54 32.81 -7.68
CA ALA A 40 12.66 33.76 -7.65
C ALA A 40 13.65 33.59 -8.81
N ILE A 41 13.80 32.36 -9.36
CA ILE A 41 14.67 32.08 -10.51
C ILE A 41 13.94 32.16 -11.87
N GLY A 42 12.66 32.56 -11.86
CA GLY A 42 11.89 32.74 -13.09
C GLY A 42 11.54 31.43 -13.83
N GLU A 43 11.80 30.28 -13.21
CA GLU A 43 11.39 28.97 -13.72
C GLU A 43 9.93 28.61 -13.36
N ALA A 44 9.33 29.33 -12.44
CA ALA A 44 7.91 29.29 -12.17
C ALA A 44 7.22 30.41 -12.96
N THR A 45 7.20 30.30 -14.24
CA THR A 45 6.22 30.94 -15.07
C THR A 45 4.89 30.21 -14.80
N ASP A 46 4.02 30.90 -14.08
CA ASP A 46 2.60 30.53 -13.89
C ASP A 46 2.32 29.13 -13.32
N MET A 47 2.83 28.85 -12.10
CA MET A 47 2.25 27.80 -11.27
C MET A 47 0.83 28.13 -10.75
N HIS A 48 0.30 29.28 -11.15
CA HIS A 48 -1.09 29.67 -10.98
C HIS A 48 -1.68 29.98 -12.37
N ASP A 49 -1.67 28.97 -13.22
CA ASP A 49 -2.53 29.03 -14.38
C ASP A 49 -3.98 28.93 -13.83
N PRO A 50 -4.86 29.92 -14.10
CA PRO A 50 -6.27 29.81 -13.72
C PRO A 50 -6.96 28.55 -14.27
N GLU A 51 -6.36 27.88 -15.23
CA GLU A 51 -6.80 26.57 -15.75
C GLU A 51 -6.46 25.40 -14.80
N ASP A 52 -5.51 25.56 -13.86
CA ASP A 52 -5.15 24.54 -12.86
C ASP A 52 -6.00 24.63 -11.56
N GLU A 53 -6.88 25.63 -11.44
CA GLU A 53 -7.84 25.67 -10.33
C GLU A 53 -8.90 24.58 -10.50
N PHE A 54 -9.02 23.73 -9.45
CA PHE A 54 -10.03 22.67 -9.43
C PHE A 54 -11.44 23.27 -9.53
N HIS A 55 -12.13 22.99 -10.61
CA HIS A 55 -13.52 23.33 -10.79
C HIS A 55 -14.43 22.10 -10.53
N VAL A 56 -15.58 22.33 -9.89
CA VAL A 56 -16.57 21.26 -9.65
C VAL A 56 -17.02 20.60 -10.96
N SER A 57 -16.95 21.32 -12.10
CA SER A 57 -17.19 20.79 -13.45
C SER A 57 -16.21 19.68 -13.84
N ASP A 58 -14.99 19.65 -13.27
CA ASP A 58 -13.96 18.65 -13.57
C ASP A 58 -14.33 17.28 -13.00
N LEU A 59 -15.13 17.24 -11.93
CA LEU A 59 -15.72 16.00 -11.44
C LEU A 59 -16.54 15.30 -12.54
N GLY A 60 -17.29 16.05 -13.36
CA GLY A 60 -18.01 15.49 -14.47
C GLY A 60 -17.10 14.84 -15.52
N LYS A 61 -15.96 15.46 -15.82
CA LYS A 61 -14.93 14.90 -16.73
C LYS A 61 -14.33 13.63 -16.17
N ILE A 62 -13.97 13.62 -14.86
CA ILE A 62 -13.41 12.47 -14.17
C ILE A 62 -14.38 11.28 -14.22
N PHE A 63 -15.64 11.49 -13.81
CA PHE A 63 -16.65 10.43 -13.81
C PHE A 63 -17.05 9.95 -15.22
N SER A 64 -16.81 10.74 -16.26
CA SER A 64 -17.00 10.35 -17.65
C SER A 64 -15.86 9.50 -18.21
N SER A 65 -14.70 9.47 -17.52
CA SER A 65 -13.52 8.72 -17.95
C SER A 65 -13.69 7.22 -17.67
N LYS A 66 -13.63 6.41 -18.72
CA LYS A 66 -13.63 4.93 -18.59
C LYS A 66 -12.41 4.44 -17.77
N MET A 67 -11.27 5.10 -17.93
CA MET A 67 -10.04 4.74 -17.22
C MET A 67 -10.17 4.95 -15.72
N PHE A 68 -10.83 6.03 -15.29
CA PHE A 68 -11.16 6.26 -13.88
C PHE A 68 -11.94 5.08 -13.28
N TRP A 69 -12.98 4.61 -13.96
CA TRP A 69 -13.79 3.49 -13.45
C TRP A 69 -13.03 2.17 -13.42
N ILE A 70 -12.13 1.91 -14.37
CA ILE A 70 -11.29 0.72 -14.37
C ILE A 70 -10.35 0.74 -13.15
N ILE A 71 -9.72 1.88 -12.86
CA ILE A 71 -8.83 2.02 -11.69
C ILE A 71 -9.62 1.97 -10.40
N ALA A 72 -10.77 2.63 -10.33
CA ALA A 72 -11.64 2.58 -9.16
C ALA A 72 -12.10 1.15 -8.86
N LEU A 73 -12.51 0.40 -9.87
CA LEU A 73 -12.89 -1.01 -9.73
C LEU A 73 -11.70 -1.87 -9.28
N LEU A 74 -10.53 -1.67 -9.89
CA LEU A 74 -9.30 -2.37 -9.47
C LEU A 74 -8.98 -2.08 -8.00
N CYS A 75 -9.08 -0.83 -7.58
CA CYS A 75 -8.88 -0.41 -6.20
C CYS A 75 -9.84 -1.13 -5.25
N VAL A 76 -11.14 -1.11 -5.56
CA VAL A 76 -12.17 -1.79 -4.74
C VAL A 76 -11.90 -3.29 -4.65
N LEU A 77 -11.67 -3.97 -5.78
CA LEU A 77 -11.42 -5.41 -5.81
C LEU A 77 -10.15 -5.78 -5.06
N TYR A 78 -9.08 -5.02 -5.26
CA TYR A 78 -7.81 -5.24 -4.58
C TYR A 78 -7.93 -5.13 -3.06
N TYR A 79 -8.48 -4.02 -2.57
CA TYR A 79 -8.61 -3.80 -1.14
C TYR A 79 -9.68 -4.69 -0.48
N SER A 80 -10.71 -5.10 -1.22
CA SER A 80 -11.69 -6.09 -0.76
C SER A 80 -11.09 -7.48 -0.54
N ALA A 81 -10.02 -7.83 -1.25
CA ALA A 81 -9.32 -9.09 -1.03
C ALA A 81 -8.35 -9.00 0.15
N ILE A 82 -7.58 -7.92 0.24
CA ILE A 82 -6.45 -7.85 1.18
C ILE A 82 -6.87 -7.47 2.61
N PHE A 83 -7.80 -6.54 2.81
CA PHE A 83 -8.18 -6.10 4.14
C PHE A 83 -8.87 -7.19 4.99
N PRO A 84 -9.83 -7.96 4.46
CA PRO A 84 -10.37 -9.10 5.20
C PRO A 84 -9.31 -10.14 5.52
N PHE A 85 -8.42 -10.43 4.57
CA PHE A 85 -7.31 -11.35 4.82
C PHE A 85 -6.43 -10.85 5.97
N GLN A 86 -5.98 -9.59 5.95
CA GLN A 86 -5.18 -9.02 7.04
C GLN A 86 -5.89 -9.10 8.39
N ARG A 87 -7.19 -8.88 8.41
CA ARG A 87 -7.99 -8.92 9.65
C ARG A 87 -8.05 -10.30 10.27
N PHE A 88 -8.14 -11.34 9.45
CA PHE A 88 -8.34 -12.71 9.89
C PHE A 88 -7.11 -13.62 9.74
N ALA A 89 -6.02 -13.13 9.17
CA ALA A 89 -4.84 -13.92 8.83
C ALA A 89 -4.25 -14.66 10.05
N THR A 90 -4.15 -14.00 11.19
CA THR A 90 -3.61 -14.63 12.41
C THR A 90 -4.48 -15.78 12.88
N ASN A 91 -5.81 -15.58 12.95
CA ASN A 91 -6.75 -16.63 13.34
C ASN A 91 -6.73 -17.79 12.34
N PHE A 92 -6.69 -17.48 11.04
CA PHE A 92 -6.59 -18.48 9.99
C PHE A 92 -5.32 -19.34 10.13
N LEU A 93 -4.17 -18.71 10.38
CA LEU A 93 -2.91 -19.43 10.58
C LEU A 93 -2.90 -20.26 11.86
N GLU A 94 -3.48 -19.72 12.96
CA GLU A 94 -3.63 -20.42 14.23
C GLU A 94 -4.42 -21.72 14.05
N GLU A 95 -5.60 -21.62 13.44
CA GLU A 95 -6.49 -22.78 13.21
C GLU A 95 -5.92 -23.76 12.18
N THR A 96 -5.39 -23.27 11.06
CA THR A 96 -4.89 -24.14 9.97
C THR A 96 -3.60 -24.86 10.34
N LEU A 97 -2.68 -24.21 11.04
CA LEU A 97 -1.40 -24.78 11.42
C LEU A 97 -1.40 -25.41 12.80
N MET A 98 -2.50 -25.31 13.55
CA MET A 98 -2.65 -25.78 14.95
C MET A 98 -1.53 -25.24 15.86
N ILE A 99 -1.24 -23.93 15.73
CA ILE A 99 -0.18 -23.22 16.48
C ILE A 99 -0.80 -22.20 17.41
N SER A 100 0.01 -21.70 18.36
CA SER A 100 -0.43 -20.63 19.25
C SER A 100 -0.65 -19.30 18.52
N ASN A 101 -1.52 -18.44 19.06
CA ASN A 101 -1.75 -17.09 18.52
C ASN A 101 -0.45 -16.26 18.43
N ALA A 102 0.44 -16.43 19.41
CA ALA A 102 1.74 -15.76 19.41
C ALA A 102 2.63 -16.19 18.24
N GLU A 103 2.65 -17.49 17.91
CA GLU A 103 3.37 -18.00 16.74
C GLU A 103 2.74 -17.55 15.42
N ALA A 104 1.41 -17.61 15.30
CA ALA A 104 0.67 -17.16 14.13
C ALA A 104 0.91 -15.67 13.85
N SER A 105 0.82 -14.83 14.88
CA SER A 105 1.17 -13.40 14.81
C SER A 105 2.65 -13.19 14.46
N GLY A 106 3.53 -14.05 14.99
CA GLY A 106 4.96 -14.06 14.69
C GLY A 106 5.26 -14.37 13.21
N LEU A 107 4.44 -15.19 12.55
CA LEU A 107 4.54 -15.44 11.11
C LEU A 107 3.97 -14.25 10.31
N PHE A 108 2.79 -13.79 10.68
CA PHE A 108 2.09 -12.77 9.90
C PHE A 108 2.77 -11.39 9.93
N LYS A 109 3.52 -11.05 11.00
CA LYS A 109 4.25 -9.77 11.09
C LYS A 109 5.21 -9.50 9.92
N TRP A 110 5.71 -10.55 9.26
CA TRP A 110 6.60 -10.40 8.11
C TRP A 110 5.93 -9.79 6.89
N PHE A 111 4.61 -9.93 6.77
CA PHE A 111 3.84 -9.31 5.70
C PHE A 111 3.97 -7.77 5.67
N PRO A 112 3.57 -7.03 6.74
CA PRO A 112 3.68 -5.58 6.74
C PRO A 112 5.14 -5.09 6.79
N ILE A 113 6.05 -5.81 7.45
CA ILE A 113 7.47 -5.45 7.47
C ILE A 113 8.06 -5.47 6.06
N LEU A 114 7.82 -6.55 5.32
CA LEU A 114 8.32 -6.67 3.95
C LEU A 114 7.69 -5.63 3.03
N ALA A 115 6.38 -5.38 3.18
CA ALA A 115 5.69 -4.36 2.43
C ALA A 115 6.28 -2.96 2.69
N MET A 116 6.53 -2.61 3.93
CA MET A 116 7.13 -1.33 4.31
C MET A 116 8.52 -1.14 3.69
N VAL A 117 9.35 -2.19 3.71
CA VAL A 117 10.69 -2.14 3.13
C VAL A 117 10.67 -2.07 1.61
N LEU A 118 9.83 -2.90 0.97
CA LEU A 118 9.84 -3.02 -0.50
C LEU A 118 9.15 -1.86 -1.23
N THR A 119 8.14 -1.24 -0.62
CA THR A 119 7.34 -0.19 -1.28
C THR A 119 8.21 0.95 -1.85
N PRO A 120 9.17 1.55 -1.12
CA PRO A 120 10.01 2.60 -1.69
C PRO A 120 10.87 2.12 -2.87
N PHE A 121 11.44 0.92 -2.78
CA PHE A 121 12.27 0.37 -3.87
C PHE A 121 11.46 0.05 -5.11
N LEU A 122 10.26 -0.50 -4.93
CA LEU A 122 9.35 -0.80 -6.03
C LEU A 122 8.80 0.48 -6.65
N GLY A 123 8.51 1.52 -5.86
CA GLY A 123 8.14 2.84 -6.34
C GLY A 123 9.22 3.41 -7.27
N MET A 124 10.47 3.51 -6.80
CA MET A 124 11.59 3.97 -7.62
C MET A 124 11.77 3.13 -8.90
N PHE A 125 11.63 1.81 -8.80
CA PHE A 125 11.75 0.92 -9.96
C PHE A 125 10.65 1.19 -11.00
N ILE A 126 9.42 1.41 -10.55
CA ILE A 126 8.27 1.68 -11.43
C ILE A 126 8.42 3.04 -12.09
N ASP A 127 8.86 4.06 -11.34
CA ASP A 127 9.12 5.39 -11.87
C ASP A 127 10.20 5.37 -12.96
N TYR A 128 11.27 4.60 -12.73
CA TYR A 128 12.34 4.43 -13.72
C TYR A 128 11.89 3.67 -14.97
N LYS A 129 11.11 2.60 -14.82
CA LYS A 129 10.68 1.73 -15.93
C LYS A 129 9.44 2.24 -16.66
N GLY A 130 8.59 3.04 -16.02
CA GLY A 130 7.36 3.59 -16.58
C GLY A 130 6.27 2.56 -16.90
N LYS A 131 6.35 1.32 -16.37
CA LYS A 131 5.43 0.20 -16.70
C LYS A 131 4.46 -0.13 -15.55
N GLY A 132 3.85 0.88 -14.96
CA GLY A 132 2.95 0.72 -13.80
C GLY A 132 1.82 -0.28 -14.02
N ALA A 133 1.12 -0.22 -15.16
CA ALA A 133 0.01 -1.13 -15.46
C ALA A 133 0.45 -2.61 -15.51
N SER A 134 1.62 -2.90 -16.11
CA SER A 134 2.16 -4.27 -16.15
C SER A 134 2.53 -4.76 -14.75
N MET A 135 3.07 -3.88 -13.89
CA MET A 135 3.43 -4.21 -12.52
C MET A 135 2.19 -4.44 -11.65
N MET A 136 1.12 -3.66 -11.83
CA MET A 136 -0.18 -3.93 -11.19
C MET A 136 -0.72 -5.31 -11.57
N MET A 137 -0.66 -5.67 -12.84
CA MET A 137 -1.13 -6.99 -13.30
C MET A 137 -0.31 -8.12 -12.69
N VAL A 138 1.01 -8.01 -12.67
CA VAL A 138 1.90 -8.99 -12.01
C VAL A 138 1.56 -9.11 -10.51
N GLY A 139 1.41 -7.99 -9.82
CA GLY A 139 1.02 -7.99 -8.40
C GLY A 139 -0.33 -8.66 -8.17
N ALA A 140 -1.34 -8.37 -8.99
CA ALA A 140 -2.65 -9.00 -8.90
C ALA A 140 -2.60 -10.52 -9.13
N ILE A 141 -1.84 -10.99 -10.12
CA ILE A 141 -1.64 -12.42 -10.37
C ILE A 141 -0.98 -13.11 -9.17
N ILE A 142 0.08 -12.52 -8.63
CA ILE A 142 0.75 -13.05 -7.43
C ILE A 142 -0.23 -13.14 -6.27
N MET A 143 -1.06 -12.12 -6.07
CA MET A 143 -2.08 -12.11 -5.01
C MET A 143 -3.07 -13.26 -5.17
N VAL A 144 -3.59 -13.49 -6.38
CA VAL A 144 -4.51 -14.61 -6.65
C VAL A 144 -3.84 -15.94 -6.32
N ILE A 145 -2.59 -16.13 -6.74
CA ILE A 145 -1.82 -17.36 -6.44
C ILE A 145 -1.66 -17.54 -4.93
N CYS A 146 -1.25 -16.50 -4.19
CA CYS A 146 -1.07 -16.58 -2.74
C CYS A 146 -2.38 -16.91 -2.01
N HIS A 147 -3.49 -16.25 -2.36
CA HIS A 147 -4.79 -16.55 -1.76
C HIS A 147 -5.27 -17.96 -2.11
N SER A 148 -4.98 -18.45 -3.32
CA SER A 148 -5.27 -19.84 -3.71
C SER A 148 -4.44 -20.84 -2.90
N ILE A 149 -3.17 -20.54 -2.63
CA ILE A 149 -2.33 -21.38 -1.76
C ILE A 149 -2.91 -21.41 -0.34
N PHE A 150 -3.30 -20.27 0.22
CA PHE A 150 -3.92 -20.21 1.54
C PHE A 150 -5.25 -20.95 1.59
N ALA A 151 -6.09 -20.84 0.56
CA ALA A 151 -7.41 -21.45 0.55
C ALA A 151 -7.40 -22.97 0.31
N PHE A 152 -6.52 -23.45 -0.55
CA PHE A 152 -6.58 -24.82 -1.04
C PHE A 152 -5.37 -25.68 -0.64
N VAL A 153 -4.17 -25.12 -0.63
CA VAL A 153 -2.95 -25.89 -0.42
C VAL A 153 -2.59 -25.99 1.06
N LEU A 154 -2.61 -24.86 1.78
CA LEU A 154 -2.19 -24.81 3.18
C LEU A 154 -3.07 -25.68 4.11
N PRO A 155 -4.41 -25.76 3.94
CA PRO A 155 -5.24 -26.66 4.75
C PRO A 155 -4.98 -28.14 4.49
N LEU A 156 -4.57 -28.49 3.25
CA LEU A 156 -4.24 -29.89 2.90
C LEU A 156 -2.84 -30.30 3.37
N TYR A 157 -1.92 -29.35 3.35
CA TYR A 157 -0.51 -29.55 3.73
C TYR A 157 -0.08 -28.46 4.74
N PRO A 158 -0.49 -28.57 6.01
CA PRO A 158 -0.17 -27.57 7.03
C PRO A 158 1.35 -27.49 7.25
N SER A 159 1.96 -26.42 6.79
CA SER A 159 3.41 -26.20 6.93
C SER A 159 3.70 -24.74 7.26
N LYS A 160 4.43 -24.52 8.38
CA LYS A 160 4.88 -23.18 8.78
C LYS A 160 5.77 -22.53 7.71
N THR A 161 6.61 -23.33 7.05
CA THR A 161 7.51 -22.83 5.99
C THR A 161 6.70 -22.39 4.76
N LEU A 162 5.72 -23.20 4.34
CA LEU A 162 4.85 -22.84 3.22
C LEU A 162 4.07 -21.55 3.53
N ALA A 163 3.50 -21.46 4.72
CA ALA A 163 2.78 -20.27 5.17
C ALA A 163 3.68 -19.02 5.15
N LEU A 164 4.90 -19.11 5.70
CA LEU A 164 5.86 -18.01 5.74
C LEU A 164 6.26 -17.59 4.31
N CYS A 165 6.61 -18.53 3.44
CA CYS A 165 6.95 -18.22 2.05
C CYS A 165 5.80 -17.52 1.33
N THR A 166 4.57 -18.00 1.51
CA THR A 166 3.39 -17.40 0.89
C THR A 166 3.12 -16.00 1.45
N ILE A 167 3.31 -15.78 2.76
CA ILE A 167 3.19 -14.46 3.40
C ILE A 167 4.22 -13.47 2.82
N LEU A 168 5.47 -13.90 2.65
CA LEU A 168 6.51 -13.05 2.06
C LEU A 168 6.18 -12.68 0.60
N VAL A 169 5.79 -13.66 -0.21
CA VAL A 169 5.38 -13.41 -1.60
C VAL A 169 4.15 -12.50 -1.68
N LEU A 170 3.19 -12.68 -0.76
CA LEU A 170 2.03 -11.80 -0.66
C LEU A 170 2.42 -10.36 -0.28
N GLY A 171 3.43 -10.19 0.59
CA GLY A 171 4.00 -8.88 0.93
C GLY A 171 4.61 -8.17 -0.27
N VAL A 172 5.29 -8.90 -1.17
CA VAL A 172 5.77 -8.36 -2.46
C VAL A 172 4.59 -7.88 -3.31
N SER A 173 3.56 -8.71 -3.49
CA SER A 173 2.36 -8.34 -4.23
C SER A 173 1.68 -7.10 -3.65
N PHE A 174 1.55 -7.05 -2.32
CA PHE A 174 0.95 -5.92 -1.62
C PHE A 174 1.72 -4.62 -1.80
N SER A 175 3.04 -4.66 -1.90
CA SER A 175 3.86 -3.48 -2.17
C SER A 175 3.75 -3.02 -3.62
N LEU A 176 3.68 -3.98 -4.55
CA LEU A 176 3.76 -3.72 -5.99
C LEU A 176 2.52 -2.99 -6.53
N VAL A 177 1.33 -3.40 -6.09
CA VAL A 177 0.07 -2.84 -6.60
C VAL A 177 -0.13 -1.38 -6.18
N PRO A 178 -0.10 -0.99 -4.90
CA PRO A 178 -0.24 0.41 -4.51
C PRO A 178 0.86 1.31 -5.06
N ALA A 179 2.13 0.83 -5.08
CA ALA A 179 3.25 1.59 -5.63
C ALA A 179 3.06 1.93 -7.12
N SER A 180 2.31 1.11 -7.86
CA SER A 180 1.99 1.35 -9.27
C SER A 180 0.69 2.11 -9.47
N MET A 181 -0.32 1.84 -8.65
CA MET A 181 -1.68 2.34 -8.80
C MET A 181 -1.77 3.83 -8.50
N TRP A 182 -1.27 4.25 -7.33
CA TRP A 182 -1.41 5.63 -6.88
C TRP A 182 -0.73 6.64 -7.80
N PRO A 183 0.51 6.44 -8.30
CA PRO A 183 1.12 7.34 -9.26
C PRO A 183 0.46 7.34 -10.64
N SER A 184 -0.39 6.35 -10.94
CA SER A 184 -1.09 6.28 -12.22
C SER A 184 -2.37 7.13 -12.25
N VAL A 185 -2.96 7.44 -11.11
CA VAL A 185 -4.21 8.21 -11.02
C VAL A 185 -4.07 9.62 -11.59
N PRO A 186 -3.06 10.44 -11.22
CA PRO A 186 -2.89 11.78 -11.77
C PRO A 186 -2.60 11.84 -13.27
N LYS A 187 -2.14 10.73 -13.84
CA LYS A 187 -1.81 10.67 -15.29
C LYS A 187 -3.03 10.42 -16.19
N ILE A 188 -4.19 10.24 -15.60
CA ILE A 188 -5.43 9.83 -16.28
C ILE A 188 -6.50 10.92 -16.19
N ILE A 189 -6.33 11.83 -15.27
CA ILE A 189 -7.14 13.04 -15.06
C ILE A 189 -6.50 14.20 -15.79
#